data_f009d20b31ecdc7d48983db73a1d27c3
#
_entry.id   f009d20b31ecdc7d48983db73a1d27c3
#
_cell.length_a   1.000
_cell.length_b   1.000
_cell.length_c   1.000
_cell.angle_alpha   90.00
_cell.angle_beta   90.00
_cell.angle_gamma   90.00
#
_symmetry.space_group_name_H-M   'P 1'
#
loop_
_entity.id
_entity.type
_entity.pdbx_description
1 polymer ?
#
loop_
_entity_poly.entity_id
_entity_poly.type
_entity_poly.pdbx_seq_one_letter_code
_entity_poly.pdbx_strand_id
1 'polypeptide(L)'
;MDEFFDNLVRGLGIGAVRRKTLTVALKVAPRNESEDCLTLNVRAPAGAEDLPVMVWIHGGDHTDGSGSDPFYQGNALPERGCVLVTVNYRLGLFGFLAHPELTSESPDQVSGNYGLLDQIAALEWVRNNIASFGGDPGRITIFGESAGGEAVLNLLTSPRARGLFHRAIAQSPSDNGRWLQLDRPALDFRPAEEAGSDFATLAVGPASGQLARLREMTPEVLTEMYKAHPELGRYFYPVVDDVILPETPMSAFTDHHQASVPLLIGYNADEGSAIASFTHPAGGEFEAPADGMAVTPAQARAAFERSYPTPQHVDRLMAAYPGLATLDAGAVIEHLGDHMFGVHVDHASRQHSAAGHPVYRYHFRAVPPSKKQRVGAFHAAEISYVFGTKMPLVPVADDAHLLTREMGDRWFAFAATGVPDAPGREPWPSYVAGDPHHLVFDRPRSSVQPCPAQPGLDLMRERIEWLTECLRTSSVEFAKHP
;
A
#
# COMPACT_ATOMS: atom_id res chain seq x y z
N MET A 1 -5.52 10.16 -7.84
CA MET A 1 -6.79 9.36 -7.76
C MET A 1 -7.68 9.54 -9.00
N ASP A 2 -7.93 10.77 -9.47
CA ASP A 2 -8.80 11.03 -10.65
C ASP A 2 -8.36 10.29 -11.91
N GLU A 3 -7.06 10.23 -12.16
CA GLU A 3 -6.50 9.56 -13.33
C GLU A 3 -6.63 8.02 -13.22
N PHE A 4 -6.45 7.46 -12.04
CA PHE A 4 -6.68 6.04 -11.73
C PHE A 4 -8.11 5.64 -12.10
N PHE A 5 -9.09 6.35 -11.58
CA PHE A 5 -10.49 6.04 -11.87
C PHE A 5 -10.83 6.23 -13.35
N ASP A 6 -10.29 7.24 -14.02
CA ASP A 6 -10.50 7.43 -15.45
C ASP A 6 -9.91 6.27 -16.27
N ASN A 7 -8.75 5.77 -15.90
CA ASN A 7 -8.07 4.67 -16.58
C ASN A 7 -8.73 3.33 -16.28
N LEU A 8 -9.09 3.09 -15.02
CA LEU A 8 -9.88 1.93 -14.61
C LEU A 8 -11.19 1.87 -15.39
N VAL A 9 -11.92 2.96 -15.47
CA VAL A 9 -13.21 3.05 -16.19
C VAL A 9 -13.04 2.85 -17.70
N ARG A 10 -11.94 3.34 -18.29
CA ARG A 10 -11.59 3.08 -19.70
C ARG A 10 -11.27 1.59 -19.91
N GLY A 11 -10.44 1.02 -19.06
CA GLY A 11 -10.01 -0.37 -19.14
C GLY A 11 -11.12 -1.39 -18.88
N LEU A 12 -12.15 -1.03 -18.12
CA LEU A 12 -13.34 -1.85 -17.90
C LEU A 12 -14.26 -1.96 -19.14
N GLY A 13 -13.98 -1.21 -20.21
CA GLY A 13 -14.78 -1.24 -21.43
C GLY A 13 -16.17 -0.65 -21.29
N ILE A 14 -16.37 0.23 -20.31
CA ILE A 14 -17.63 0.92 -20.05
C ILE A 14 -17.87 1.97 -21.14
N GLY A 15 -19.07 1.97 -21.74
CA GLY A 15 -19.41 2.92 -22.80
C GLY A 15 -19.31 4.39 -22.37
N ALA A 16 -18.92 5.27 -23.30
CA ALA A 16 -18.56 6.68 -23.04
C ALA A 16 -19.59 7.48 -22.22
N VAL A 17 -20.91 7.26 -22.39
CA VAL A 17 -21.95 7.94 -21.63
C VAL A 17 -21.95 7.49 -20.17
N ARG A 18 -21.89 6.18 -19.92
CA ARG A 18 -21.81 5.63 -18.55
C ARG A 18 -20.51 6.02 -17.86
N ARG A 19 -19.41 6.08 -18.62
CA ARG A 19 -18.09 6.53 -18.14
C ARG A 19 -18.17 7.94 -17.60
N LYS A 20 -18.70 8.90 -18.39
CA LYS A 20 -18.87 10.29 -17.97
C LYS A 20 -19.75 10.40 -16.71
N THR A 21 -20.82 9.60 -16.63
CA THR A 21 -21.69 9.57 -15.45
C THR A 21 -20.97 9.02 -14.22
N LEU A 22 -20.13 8.00 -14.37
CA LEU A 22 -19.36 7.42 -13.28
C LEU A 22 -18.27 8.36 -12.79
N THR A 23 -17.49 8.93 -13.69
CA THR A 23 -16.47 9.95 -13.35
C THR A 23 -17.11 11.12 -12.61
N VAL A 24 -18.28 11.60 -13.07
CA VAL A 24 -19.03 12.65 -12.38
C VAL A 24 -19.53 12.16 -11.03
N ALA A 25 -20.09 10.95 -10.92
CA ALA A 25 -20.61 10.43 -9.65
C ALA A 25 -19.48 10.20 -8.61
N LEU A 26 -18.31 9.76 -9.04
CA LEU A 26 -17.13 9.58 -8.17
C LEU A 26 -16.49 10.93 -7.79
N LYS A 27 -16.53 11.93 -8.68
CA LYS A 27 -16.01 13.28 -8.43
C LYS A 27 -16.98 14.19 -7.66
N VAL A 28 -18.28 13.94 -7.73
CA VAL A 28 -19.34 14.79 -7.14
C VAL A 28 -19.81 14.25 -5.78
N ALA A 29 -19.37 13.07 -5.35
CA ALA A 29 -19.57 12.71 -3.95
C ALA A 29 -18.89 13.79 -3.09
N PRO A 30 -19.65 14.57 -2.27
CA PRO A 30 -19.06 15.64 -1.49
C PRO A 30 -18.05 15.02 -0.53
N ARG A 31 -16.77 15.25 -0.81
CA ARG A 31 -15.69 14.95 0.12
C ARG A 31 -15.64 16.14 1.07
N ASN A 32 -16.15 15.97 2.27
CA ASN A 32 -15.97 16.94 3.35
C ASN A 32 -14.52 16.78 3.84
N GLU A 33 -13.58 17.40 3.14
CA GLU A 33 -12.19 17.48 3.56
C GLU A 33 -12.12 18.47 4.73
N SER A 34 -11.42 18.11 5.80
CA SER A 34 -11.28 18.92 7.01
C SER A 34 -10.02 18.53 7.75
N GLU A 35 -9.36 19.48 8.41
CA GLU A 35 -8.30 19.20 9.38
C GLU A 35 -8.84 18.46 10.60
N ASP A 36 -10.12 18.63 10.96
CA ASP A 36 -10.83 17.81 11.96
C ASP A 36 -11.28 16.49 11.31
N CYS A 37 -10.31 15.68 10.90
CA CYS A 37 -10.51 14.44 10.16
C CYS A 37 -10.26 13.17 10.97
N LEU A 38 -9.71 13.27 12.19
CA LEU A 38 -9.31 12.10 13.00
C LEU A 38 -10.51 11.42 13.64
N THR A 39 -11.27 10.75 12.80
CA THR A 39 -12.48 10.01 13.15
C THR A 39 -12.35 8.54 12.78
N LEU A 40 -13.17 7.69 13.40
CA LEU A 40 -13.28 6.27 13.05
C LEU A 40 -14.77 5.85 13.07
N ASN A 41 -15.06 4.78 12.34
CA ASN A 41 -16.37 4.15 12.38
C ASN A 41 -16.26 2.78 13.06
N VAL A 42 -17.24 2.42 13.87
CA VAL A 42 -17.34 1.09 14.51
C VAL A 42 -18.64 0.44 14.04
N ARG A 43 -18.53 -0.79 13.55
CA ARG A 43 -19.65 -1.64 13.16
C ARG A 43 -19.56 -2.96 13.89
N ALA A 44 -20.59 -3.26 14.67
CA ALA A 44 -20.71 -4.49 15.43
C ALA A 44 -22.07 -5.14 15.16
N PRO A 45 -22.17 -6.46 15.20
CA PRO A 45 -23.46 -7.15 15.23
C PRO A 45 -24.26 -6.75 16.47
N ALA A 46 -25.58 -6.79 16.39
CA ALA A 46 -26.43 -6.58 17.56
C ALA A 46 -26.15 -7.65 18.61
N GLY A 47 -25.93 -7.23 19.86
CA GLY A 47 -25.58 -8.12 20.97
C GLY A 47 -24.15 -8.67 20.88
N ALA A 48 -23.24 -7.94 20.22
CA ALA A 48 -21.81 -8.28 20.18
C ALA A 48 -21.22 -8.40 21.60
N GLU A 49 -20.51 -9.49 21.88
CA GLU A 49 -19.80 -9.75 23.12
C GLU A 49 -18.53 -10.54 22.80
N ASP A 50 -17.39 -10.06 23.25
CA ASP A 50 -16.06 -10.67 23.08
C ASP A 50 -15.72 -11.10 21.64
N LEU A 51 -16.09 -10.29 20.65
CA LEU A 51 -15.86 -10.60 19.24
C LEU A 51 -14.44 -10.19 18.80
N PRO A 52 -13.81 -10.88 17.82
CA PRO A 52 -12.58 -10.42 17.21
C PRO A 52 -12.80 -9.05 16.56
N VAL A 53 -11.78 -8.21 16.59
CA VAL A 53 -11.79 -6.84 16.07
C VAL A 53 -10.94 -6.77 14.82
N MET A 54 -11.46 -6.17 13.76
CA MET A 54 -10.73 -5.92 12.52
C MET A 54 -10.65 -4.41 12.28
N VAL A 55 -9.44 -3.85 12.24
CA VAL A 55 -9.19 -2.41 12.06
C VAL A 55 -8.67 -2.18 10.65
N TRP A 56 -9.50 -1.53 9.82
CA TRP A 56 -9.19 -1.19 8.44
C TRP A 56 -8.44 0.13 8.34
N ILE A 57 -7.31 0.10 7.64
CA ILE A 57 -6.49 1.25 7.26
C ILE A 57 -6.62 1.39 5.75
N HIS A 58 -7.24 2.49 5.29
CA HIS A 58 -7.50 2.69 3.86
C HIS A 58 -6.21 2.99 3.08
N GLY A 59 -6.23 2.67 1.78
CA GLY A 59 -5.22 3.06 0.83
C GLY A 59 -5.43 4.47 0.28
N GLY A 60 -4.82 4.74 -0.87
CA GLY A 60 -4.90 6.03 -1.56
C GLY A 60 -3.56 6.77 -1.61
N ASP A 61 -2.45 6.00 -1.67
CA ASP A 61 -1.10 6.52 -1.82
C ASP A 61 -0.71 7.57 -0.73
N HIS A 62 -1.22 7.40 0.50
CA HIS A 62 -1.07 8.36 1.61
C HIS A 62 -1.47 9.81 1.30
N THR A 63 -2.10 10.07 0.16
CA THR A 63 -2.49 11.40 -0.31
C THR A 63 -4.00 11.58 -0.45
N ASP A 64 -4.75 10.47 -0.46
CA ASP A 64 -6.20 10.43 -0.66
C ASP A 64 -6.83 9.28 0.15
N GLY A 65 -8.16 9.24 0.23
CA GLY A 65 -8.90 8.17 0.87
C GLY A 65 -9.61 8.56 2.15
N SER A 66 -10.47 7.66 2.61
CA SER A 66 -11.22 7.83 3.87
C SER A 66 -11.73 6.47 4.37
N GLY A 67 -11.70 6.24 5.67
CA GLY A 67 -12.36 5.10 6.30
C GLY A 67 -13.89 5.09 6.14
N SER A 68 -14.47 6.20 5.67
CA SER A 68 -15.90 6.33 5.36
C SER A 68 -16.24 6.06 3.89
N ASP A 69 -15.27 5.65 3.06
CA ASP A 69 -15.51 5.34 1.66
C ASP A 69 -16.57 4.22 1.51
N PRO A 70 -17.53 4.38 0.58
CA PRO A 70 -18.58 3.38 0.34
C PRO A 70 -18.07 1.95 0.08
N PHE A 71 -16.85 1.79 -0.42
CA PHE A 71 -16.24 0.47 -0.65
C PHE A 71 -16.03 -0.32 0.64
N TYR A 72 -15.82 0.35 1.77
CA TYR A 72 -15.58 -0.24 3.08
C TYR A 72 -16.86 -0.36 3.92
N GLN A 73 -18.01 0.03 3.37
CA GLN A 73 -19.29 0.09 4.10
C GLN A 73 -20.09 -1.23 4.06
N GLY A 74 -19.50 -2.32 3.56
CA GLY A 74 -20.14 -3.64 3.53
C GLY A 74 -20.25 -4.30 4.92
N ASN A 75 -21.20 -5.21 5.04
CA ASN A 75 -21.46 -5.94 6.28
C ASN A 75 -20.88 -7.37 6.27
N ALA A 76 -20.17 -7.75 5.23
CA ALA A 76 -19.71 -9.14 5.08
C ALA A 76 -18.87 -9.62 6.28
N LEU A 77 -18.03 -8.78 6.84
CA LEU A 77 -17.21 -9.11 8.01
C LEU A 77 -18.04 -9.05 9.33
N PRO A 78 -18.78 -7.96 9.64
CA PRO A 78 -19.65 -7.95 10.84
C PRO A 78 -20.68 -9.08 10.88
N GLU A 79 -21.30 -9.44 9.76
CA GLU A 79 -22.25 -10.57 9.68
C GLU A 79 -21.64 -11.93 10.04
N ARG A 80 -20.32 -12.05 10.01
CA ARG A 80 -19.56 -13.24 10.44
C ARG A 80 -19.24 -13.25 11.94
N GLY A 81 -19.52 -12.16 12.64
CA GLY A 81 -19.27 -12.07 14.08
C GLY A 81 -17.93 -11.39 14.43
N CYS A 82 -17.55 -10.32 13.74
CA CYS A 82 -16.47 -9.46 14.18
C CYS A 82 -16.94 -8.02 14.37
N VAL A 83 -16.18 -7.25 15.15
CA VAL A 83 -16.30 -5.79 15.21
C VAL A 83 -15.36 -5.22 14.14
N LEU A 84 -15.92 -4.51 13.16
CA LEU A 84 -15.17 -3.83 12.12
C LEU A 84 -14.98 -2.35 12.50
N VAL A 85 -13.74 -1.90 12.51
CA VAL A 85 -13.38 -0.49 12.70
C VAL A 85 -12.72 0.00 11.42
N THR A 86 -13.12 1.19 10.91
CA THR A 86 -12.43 1.86 9.81
C THR A 86 -11.94 3.22 10.30
N VAL A 87 -10.65 3.53 10.06
CA VAL A 87 -10.00 4.72 10.62
C VAL A 87 -9.65 5.72 9.55
N ASN A 88 -9.66 7.01 9.92
CA ASN A 88 -9.04 8.08 9.17
C ASN A 88 -7.68 8.41 9.77
N TYR A 89 -6.79 8.93 8.95
CA TYR A 89 -5.48 9.47 9.34
C TYR A 89 -5.13 10.64 8.43
N ARG A 90 -4.26 11.53 8.87
CA ARG A 90 -3.81 12.68 8.07
C ARG A 90 -3.00 12.22 6.86
N LEU A 91 -3.18 12.90 5.74
CA LEU A 91 -2.69 12.54 4.42
C LEU A 91 -1.78 13.63 3.83
N GLY A 92 -0.93 13.25 2.88
CA GLY A 92 -0.08 14.13 2.12
C GLY A 92 0.70 15.10 3.02
N LEU A 93 0.68 16.37 2.69
CA LEU A 93 1.35 17.42 3.46
C LEU A 93 0.97 17.43 4.95
N PHE A 94 -0.31 17.22 5.29
CA PHE A 94 -0.79 17.29 6.68
C PHE A 94 -0.39 16.06 7.51
N GLY A 95 -0.17 14.94 6.85
CA GLY A 95 0.21 13.68 7.50
C GLY A 95 1.73 13.44 7.52
N PHE A 96 2.47 14.04 6.60
CA PHE A 96 3.83 13.60 6.34
C PHE A 96 4.85 14.74 6.07
N LEU A 97 4.54 15.99 6.34
CA LEU A 97 5.52 17.07 6.26
C LEU A 97 6.62 16.89 7.31
N ALA A 98 7.84 16.65 6.87
CA ALA A 98 9.05 16.77 7.69
C ALA A 98 9.60 18.20 7.60
N HIS A 99 10.00 18.80 8.72
CA HIS A 99 10.57 20.15 8.74
C HIS A 99 11.39 20.35 10.01
N PRO A 100 12.58 21.04 9.98
CA PRO A 100 13.43 21.23 11.15
C PRO A 100 12.73 21.91 12.34
N GLU A 101 11.85 22.89 12.10
CA GLU A 101 11.08 23.53 13.18
C GLU A 101 10.06 22.56 13.80
N LEU A 102 9.44 21.64 13.01
CA LEU A 102 8.57 20.59 13.52
C LEU A 102 9.34 19.58 14.35
N THR A 103 10.50 19.15 13.88
CA THR A 103 11.41 18.26 14.62
C THR A 103 11.83 18.88 15.96
N SER A 104 12.18 20.17 15.95
CA SER A 104 12.57 20.90 17.16
C SER A 104 11.42 21.06 18.18
N GLU A 105 10.17 21.14 17.75
CA GLU A 105 9.00 21.19 18.63
C GLU A 105 8.61 19.81 19.20
N SER A 106 9.00 18.74 18.50
CA SER A 106 8.64 17.37 18.88
C SER A 106 9.41 16.91 20.12
N PRO A 107 8.73 16.33 21.12
CA PRO A 107 9.40 15.72 22.27
C PRO A 107 10.33 14.57 21.88
N ASP A 108 10.04 13.89 20.76
CA ASP A 108 10.86 12.81 20.23
C ASP A 108 11.98 13.30 19.29
N GLN A 109 12.04 14.61 18.99
CA GLN A 109 12.98 15.24 18.06
C GLN A 109 12.91 14.64 16.64
N VAL A 110 11.68 14.31 16.19
CA VAL A 110 11.39 13.80 14.84
C VAL A 110 10.12 14.46 14.29
N SER A 111 9.96 14.42 12.95
CA SER A 111 8.79 14.93 12.25
C SER A 111 8.49 14.07 11.01
N GLY A 112 7.37 14.30 10.31
CA GLY A 112 7.04 13.64 9.04
C GLY A 112 6.18 12.39 9.14
N ASN A 113 6.01 11.78 10.31
CA ASN A 113 5.23 10.54 10.47
C ASN A 113 3.87 10.74 11.18
N TYR A 114 3.24 11.89 11.02
CA TYR A 114 1.99 12.21 11.76
C TYR A 114 0.83 11.31 11.35
N GLY A 115 0.71 10.94 10.05
CA GLY A 115 -0.31 9.99 9.59
C GLY A 115 -0.13 8.59 10.21
N LEU A 116 1.10 8.14 10.40
CA LEU A 116 1.39 6.88 11.10
C LEU A 116 1.10 6.99 12.59
N LEU A 117 1.41 8.12 13.23
CA LEU A 117 1.05 8.39 14.62
C LEU A 117 -0.47 8.45 14.83
N ASP A 118 -1.23 8.97 13.86
CA ASP A 118 -2.70 8.96 13.88
C ASP A 118 -3.26 7.53 13.88
N GLN A 119 -2.66 6.64 13.07
CA GLN A 119 -3.02 5.23 13.03
C GLN A 119 -2.69 4.53 14.37
N ILE A 120 -1.54 4.83 14.97
CA ILE A 120 -1.16 4.32 16.29
C ILE A 120 -2.17 4.81 17.35
N ALA A 121 -2.51 6.09 17.36
CA ALA A 121 -3.50 6.66 18.27
C ALA A 121 -4.89 6.00 18.11
N ALA A 122 -5.30 5.72 16.86
CA ALA A 122 -6.53 4.99 16.59
C ALA A 122 -6.50 3.57 17.18
N LEU A 123 -5.37 2.86 17.06
CA LEU A 123 -5.20 1.52 17.65
C LEU A 123 -5.21 1.57 19.17
N GLU A 124 -4.61 2.59 19.79
CA GLU A 124 -4.69 2.82 21.23
C GLU A 124 -6.13 3.07 21.68
N TRP A 125 -6.87 3.89 20.91
CA TRP A 125 -8.29 4.11 21.17
C TRP A 125 -9.09 2.82 21.07
N VAL A 126 -8.87 2.02 20.02
CA VAL A 126 -9.52 0.71 19.84
C VAL A 126 -9.23 -0.18 21.04
N ARG A 127 -7.98 -0.38 21.41
CA ARG A 127 -7.59 -1.19 22.57
C ARG A 127 -8.31 -0.76 23.85
N ASN A 128 -8.46 0.54 24.07
CA ASN A 128 -8.99 1.07 25.31
C ASN A 128 -10.54 1.12 25.35
N ASN A 129 -11.23 1.11 24.20
CA ASN A 129 -12.67 1.40 24.13
C ASN A 129 -13.50 0.29 23.48
N ILE A 130 -12.90 -0.62 22.69
CA ILE A 130 -13.65 -1.52 21.81
C ILE A 130 -14.52 -2.53 22.55
N ALA A 131 -14.19 -2.82 23.81
CA ALA A 131 -15.01 -3.68 24.67
C ALA A 131 -16.43 -3.10 24.86
N SER A 132 -16.59 -1.78 24.90
CA SER A 132 -17.90 -1.13 24.98
C SER A 132 -18.74 -1.31 23.71
N PHE A 133 -18.15 -1.76 22.62
CA PHE A 133 -18.79 -2.11 21.36
C PHE A 133 -18.87 -3.61 21.13
N GLY A 134 -18.56 -4.42 22.15
CA GLY A 134 -18.59 -5.88 22.10
C GLY A 134 -17.38 -6.53 21.44
N GLY A 135 -16.29 -5.78 21.24
CA GLY A 135 -15.03 -6.30 20.71
C GLY A 135 -14.06 -6.72 21.82
N ASP A 136 -13.24 -7.72 21.54
CA ASP A 136 -12.18 -8.19 22.43
C ASP A 136 -10.88 -7.42 22.14
N PRO A 137 -10.38 -6.56 23.06
CA PRO A 137 -9.12 -5.84 22.89
C PRO A 137 -7.88 -6.74 22.83
N GLY A 138 -8.00 -8.02 23.22
CA GLY A 138 -6.96 -9.04 23.08
C GLY A 138 -6.95 -9.75 21.71
N ARG A 139 -7.87 -9.40 20.79
CA ARG A 139 -8.00 -10.02 19.47
C ARG A 139 -8.16 -9.00 18.33
N ILE A 140 -7.26 -8.02 18.28
CA ILE A 140 -7.23 -6.97 17.26
C ILE A 140 -6.41 -7.46 16.07
N THR A 141 -6.99 -7.39 14.87
CA THR A 141 -6.32 -7.61 13.57
C THR A 141 -6.31 -6.30 12.81
N ILE A 142 -5.13 -5.80 12.46
CA ILE A 142 -5.00 -4.67 11.53
C ILE A 142 -5.03 -5.19 10.10
N PHE A 143 -5.70 -4.46 9.20
CA PHE A 143 -5.69 -4.82 7.79
C PHE A 143 -5.82 -3.58 6.91
N GLY A 144 -5.21 -3.62 5.72
CA GLY A 144 -5.22 -2.50 4.79
C GLY A 144 -4.79 -2.92 3.41
N GLU A 145 -5.07 -2.09 2.42
CA GLU A 145 -4.72 -2.33 1.02
C GLU A 145 -3.95 -1.15 0.45
N SER A 146 -3.02 -1.42 -0.51
CA SER A 146 -2.18 -0.39 -1.14
C SER A 146 -1.36 0.35 -0.08
N ALA A 147 -1.43 1.69 -0.03
CA ALA A 147 -0.84 2.48 1.06
C ALA A 147 -1.32 2.06 2.45
N GLY A 148 -2.55 1.53 2.58
CA GLY A 148 -3.03 0.90 3.82
C GLY A 148 -2.31 -0.42 4.13
N GLY A 149 -1.96 -1.20 3.10
CA GLY A 149 -1.12 -2.39 3.22
C GLY A 149 0.33 -2.04 3.61
N GLU A 150 0.89 -0.98 3.03
CA GLU A 150 2.17 -0.38 3.44
C GLU A 150 2.11 0.09 4.91
N ALA A 151 1.02 0.78 5.30
CA ALA A 151 0.83 1.19 6.69
C ALA A 151 0.80 -0.02 7.65
N VAL A 152 0.22 -1.15 7.25
CA VAL A 152 0.28 -2.40 8.02
C VAL A 152 1.73 -2.87 8.20
N LEU A 153 2.57 -2.83 7.14
CA LEU A 153 3.98 -3.18 7.25
C LEU A 153 4.75 -2.19 8.14
N ASN A 154 4.49 -0.88 8.01
CA ASN A 154 5.07 0.15 8.88
C ASN A 154 4.70 -0.07 10.35
N LEU A 155 3.43 -0.39 10.66
CA LEU A 155 2.99 -0.70 12.02
C LEU A 155 3.61 -1.98 12.57
N LEU A 156 3.83 -3.01 11.73
CA LEU A 156 4.54 -4.22 12.13
C LEU A 156 5.98 -3.94 12.56
N THR A 157 6.60 -2.91 12.01
CA THR A 157 8.01 -2.56 12.27
C THR A 157 8.19 -1.40 13.24
N SER A 158 7.15 -0.60 13.49
CA SER A 158 7.18 0.50 14.46
C SER A 158 7.21 -0.01 15.91
N PRO A 159 8.21 0.38 16.72
CA PRO A 159 8.23 0.05 18.14
C PRO A 159 7.02 0.60 18.91
N ARG A 160 6.46 1.73 18.46
CA ARG A 160 5.31 2.39 19.07
C ARG A 160 3.99 1.65 18.87
N ALA A 161 3.89 0.81 17.84
CA ALA A 161 2.70 0.00 17.58
C ALA A 161 2.73 -1.37 18.25
N ARG A 162 3.83 -1.75 18.90
CA ARG A 162 3.98 -3.08 19.53
C ARG A 162 2.94 -3.31 20.61
N GLY A 163 2.24 -4.47 20.52
CA GLY A 163 1.21 -4.86 21.47
C GLY A 163 -0.13 -4.16 21.29
N LEU A 164 -0.31 -3.34 20.25
CA LEU A 164 -1.60 -2.74 19.91
C LEU A 164 -2.47 -3.64 19.03
N PHE A 165 -1.88 -4.65 18.40
CA PHE A 165 -2.59 -5.63 17.58
C PHE A 165 -1.97 -7.03 17.74
N HIS A 166 -2.69 -8.04 17.29
CA HIS A 166 -2.39 -9.46 17.51
C HIS A 166 -2.24 -10.23 16.19
N ARG A 167 -2.68 -9.65 15.07
CA ARG A 167 -2.59 -10.20 13.72
C ARG A 167 -2.54 -9.07 12.71
N ALA A 168 -2.00 -9.35 11.52
CA ALA A 168 -1.90 -8.38 10.45
C ALA A 168 -2.30 -8.99 9.11
N ILE A 169 -3.03 -8.21 8.27
CA ILE A 169 -3.33 -8.55 6.90
C ILE A 169 -2.87 -7.40 6.01
N ALA A 170 -1.88 -7.63 5.16
CA ALA A 170 -1.37 -6.64 4.20
C ALA A 170 -1.81 -7.03 2.78
N GLN A 171 -2.72 -6.25 2.20
CA GLN A 171 -3.23 -6.45 0.85
C GLN A 171 -2.50 -5.52 -0.10
N SER A 172 -1.82 -6.07 -1.10
CA SER A 172 -1.04 -5.31 -2.08
C SER A 172 -0.18 -4.21 -1.44
N PRO A 173 0.65 -4.53 -0.42
CA PRO A 173 1.51 -3.53 0.21
C PRO A 173 2.58 -3.06 -0.76
N SER A 174 2.84 -1.75 -0.78
CA SER A 174 3.95 -1.17 -1.55
C SER A 174 4.73 -0.20 -0.68
N ASP A 175 6.01 0.00 -0.96
CA ASP A 175 6.76 1.14 -0.43
C ASP A 175 7.10 2.15 -1.55
N ASN A 176 6.66 1.86 -2.76
CA ASN A 176 6.93 2.63 -3.97
C ASN A 176 8.42 2.99 -4.17
N GLY A 177 9.34 2.23 -3.54
CA GLY A 177 10.77 2.50 -3.55
C GLY A 177 11.16 3.82 -2.83
N ARG A 178 10.31 4.33 -1.96
CA ARG A 178 10.56 5.58 -1.21
C ARG A 178 11.33 5.27 0.06
N TRP A 179 12.63 5.36 -0.01
CA TRP A 179 13.56 5.12 1.10
C TRP A 179 13.89 6.44 1.80
N LEU A 180 12.87 7.25 2.07
CA LEU A 180 13.02 8.57 2.65
C LEU A 180 13.63 8.51 4.05
N GLN A 181 14.62 9.35 4.28
CA GLN A 181 15.21 9.57 5.60
C GLN A 181 14.87 10.99 6.07
N LEU A 182 14.71 11.18 7.39
CA LEU A 182 14.33 12.45 7.95
C LEU A 182 15.38 13.53 7.68
N ASP A 183 16.63 13.28 8.06
CA ASP A 183 17.70 14.26 8.19
C ASP A 183 18.95 13.94 7.35
N ARG A 184 18.94 12.85 6.60
CA ARG A 184 20.07 12.39 5.79
C ARG A 184 19.63 11.95 4.39
N PRO A 185 20.51 12.07 3.37
CA PRO A 185 20.20 11.58 2.03
C PRO A 185 20.19 10.05 1.99
N ALA A 186 19.34 9.47 1.15
CA ALA A 186 19.28 8.06 0.90
C ALA A 186 18.96 7.77 -0.58
N LEU A 187 19.84 7.03 -1.24
CA LEU A 187 19.75 6.78 -2.68
C LEU A 187 19.66 8.13 -3.45
N ASP A 188 18.63 8.33 -4.25
CA ASP A 188 18.34 9.57 -5.01
C ASP A 188 17.39 10.54 -4.26
N PHE A 189 17.09 10.24 -3.00
CA PHE A 189 16.34 11.14 -2.15
C PHE A 189 17.25 11.97 -1.26
N ARG A 190 17.02 13.28 -1.24
CA ARG A 190 17.60 14.17 -0.24
C ARG A 190 16.84 14.06 1.09
N PRO A 191 17.33 14.59 2.20
CA PRO A 191 16.62 14.60 3.47
C PRO A 191 15.19 15.13 3.33
N ALA A 192 14.22 14.49 3.99
CA ALA A 192 12.83 14.92 3.94
C ALA A 192 12.64 16.32 4.56
N GLU A 193 13.42 16.69 5.59
CA GLU A 193 13.42 18.02 6.18
C GLU A 193 13.89 19.13 5.22
N GLU A 194 14.82 18.85 4.32
CA GLU A 194 15.23 19.80 3.29
C GLU A 194 14.09 20.08 2.31
N ALA A 195 13.39 19.01 1.87
CA ALA A 195 12.24 19.15 0.98
C ALA A 195 11.09 19.93 1.65
N GLY A 196 10.84 19.66 2.93
CA GLY A 196 9.85 20.42 3.70
C GLY A 196 10.25 21.88 3.90
N SER A 197 11.52 22.17 4.11
CA SER A 197 12.05 23.55 4.20
C SER A 197 11.89 24.29 2.87
N ASP A 198 12.10 23.61 1.73
CA ASP A 198 11.88 24.21 0.42
C ASP A 198 10.38 24.49 0.19
N PHE A 199 9.50 23.56 0.55
CA PHE A 199 8.06 23.81 0.50
C PHE A 199 7.65 25.01 1.36
N ALA A 200 8.16 25.08 2.61
CA ALA A 200 7.91 26.22 3.49
C ALA A 200 8.44 27.53 2.90
N THR A 201 9.62 27.52 2.28
CA THR A 201 10.20 28.67 1.60
C THR A 201 9.36 29.15 0.42
N LEU A 202 8.83 28.22 -0.38
CA LEU A 202 7.89 28.54 -1.47
C LEU A 202 6.59 29.16 -0.93
N ALA A 203 6.08 28.62 0.18
CA ALA A 203 4.80 29.04 0.74
C ALA A 203 4.88 30.39 1.45
N VAL A 204 5.90 30.61 2.26
CA VAL A 204 5.97 31.75 3.19
C VAL A 204 7.29 32.53 3.12
N GLY A 205 8.21 32.18 2.23
CA GLY A 205 9.52 32.82 2.08
C GLY A 205 10.59 32.29 3.05
N PRO A 206 11.87 32.68 2.85
CA PRO A 206 13.04 32.06 3.50
C PRO A 206 13.34 32.59 4.92
N ALA A 207 12.46 33.33 5.58
CA ALA A 207 12.68 33.84 6.92
C ALA A 207 12.42 32.79 8.01
N SER A 208 13.05 32.91 9.18
CA SER A 208 12.76 32.07 10.35
C SER A 208 11.31 32.14 10.78
N GLY A 209 10.81 31.13 11.51
CA GLY A 209 9.41 31.04 11.93
C GLY A 209 8.49 30.67 10.78
N GLN A 210 8.98 29.85 9.84
CA GLN A 210 8.20 29.38 8.70
C GLN A 210 6.97 28.57 9.16
N LEU A 211 7.15 27.73 10.18
CA LEU A 211 6.07 26.90 10.71
C LEU A 211 4.90 27.73 11.26
N ALA A 212 5.16 28.79 12.01
CA ALA A 212 4.13 29.68 12.53
C ALA A 212 3.31 30.29 11.39
N ARG A 213 3.98 30.73 10.32
CA ARG A 213 3.30 31.32 9.14
C ARG A 213 2.55 30.27 8.30
N LEU A 214 3.07 29.04 8.16
CA LEU A 214 2.35 27.95 7.53
C LEU A 214 1.04 27.63 8.27
N ARG A 215 1.07 27.65 9.61
CA ARG A 215 -0.11 27.43 10.45
C ARG A 215 -1.18 28.54 10.35
N GLU A 216 -0.82 29.73 9.83
CA GLU A 216 -1.77 30.82 9.54
C GLU A 216 -2.44 30.66 8.16
N MET A 217 -1.93 29.78 7.29
CA MET A 217 -2.51 29.51 5.97
C MET A 217 -3.71 28.59 6.09
N THR A 218 -4.68 28.74 5.16
CA THR A 218 -5.81 27.81 5.13
C THR A 218 -5.42 26.48 4.49
N PRO A 219 -6.06 25.37 4.88
CA PRO A 219 -5.80 24.06 4.30
C PRO A 219 -5.92 24.01 2.78
N GLU A 220 -6.86 24.78 2.22
CA GLU A 220 -7.09 24.85 0.77
C GLU A 220 -5.88 25.44 0.05
N VAL A 221 -5.31 26.55 0.58
CA VAL A 221 -4.12 27.17 -0.01
C VAL A 221 -2.92 26.24 0.06
N LEU A 222 -2.68 25.58 1.20
CA LEU A 222 -1.62 24.60 1.36
C LEU A 222 -1.78 23.42 0.40
N THR A 223 -3.01 22.93 0.22
CA THR A 223 -3.32 21.83 -0.71
C THR A 223 -3.08 22.24 -2.17
N GLU A 224 -3.48 23.44 -2.56
CA GLU A 224 -3.21 23.97 -3.91
C GLU A 224 -1.71 24.09 -4.20
N MET A 225 -0.93 24.57 -3.22
CA MET A 225 0.51 24.65 -3.35
C MET A 225 1.16 23.27 -3.42
N TYR A 226 0.72 22.32 -2.58
CA TYR A 226 1.17 20.93 -2.63
C TYR A 226 0.94 20.31 -4.01
N LYS A 227 -0.25 20.48 -4.59
CA LYS A 227 -0.61 19.99 -5.93
C LYS A 227 0.19 20.67 -7.05
N ALA A 228 0.57 21.94 -6.86
CA ALA A 228 1.36 22.70 -7.84
C ALA A 228 2.84 22.29 -7.87
N HIS A 229 3.33 21.60 -6.84
CA HIS A 229 4.72 21.20 -6.67
C HIS A 229 4.90 19.69 -6.46
N PRO A 230 4.54 18.86 -7.46
CA PRO A 230 4.61 17.40 -7.33
C PRO A 230 6.05 16.90 -7.08
N GLU A 231 7.08 17.64 -7.51
CA GLU A 231 8.49 17.35 -7.27
C GLU A 231 8.85 17.40 -5.77
N LEU A 232 8.16 18.21 -4.97
CA LEU A 232 8.28 18.24 -3.51
C LEU A 232 7.29 17.25 -2.87
N GLY A 233 6.12 17.09 -3.45
CA GLY A 233 5.09 16.18 -2.98
C GLY A 233 5.58 14.75 -2.79
N ARG A 234 6.55 14.29 -3.60
CA ARG A 234 7.17 12.97 -3.46
C ARG A 234 7.92 12.73 -2.12
N TYR A 235 8.11 13.76 -1.31
CA TYR A 235 8.75 13.69 0.01
C TYR A 235 7.75 13.68 1.18
N PHE A 236 6.44 13.80 0.93
CA PHE A 236 5.43 13.82 1.99
C PHE A 236 4.77 12.44 2.12
N TYR A 237 5.57 11.49 2.59
CA TYR A 237 5.27 10.07 2.81
C TYR A 237 5.94 9.59 4.09
N PRO A 238 5.66 8.37 4.59
CA PRO A 238 6.38 7.82 5.72
C PRO A 238 7.89 7.94 5.57
N VAL A 239 8.58 8.39 6.61
CA VAL A 239 10.02 8.59 6.64
C VAL A 239 10.68 7.74 7.71
N VAL A 240 11.89 7.26 7.45
CA VAL A 240 12.75 6.68 8.48
C VAL A 240 13.29 7.82 9.34
N ASP A 241 12.96 7.79 10.64
CA ASP A 241 13.24 8.85 11.60
C ASP A 241 13.97 8.35 12.86
N ASP A 242 14.43 7.09 12.85
CA ASP A 242 15.10 6.38 13.93
C ASP A 242 14.26 6.20 15.23
N VAL A 243 13.00 6.65 15.27
CA VAL A 243 12.13 6.62 16.47
C VAL A 243 10.76 5.98 16.20
N ILE A 244 9.96 6.58 15.31
CA ILE A 244 8.62 6.08 14.96
C ILE A 244 8.75 4.96 13.94
N LEU A 245 9.58 5.17 12.94
CA LEU A 245 9.98 4.21 11.93
C LEU A 245 11.51 4.14 11.91
N PRO A 246 12.14 3.26 12.71
CA PRO A 246 13.60 3.24 12.86
C PRO A 246 14.36 2.86 11.61
N GLU A 247 13.71 2.12 10.71
CA GLU A 247 14.24 1.63 9.44
C GLU A 247 13.10 1.36 8.46
N THR A 248 13.42 1.15 7.19
CA THR A 248 12.40 0.78 6.22
C THR A 248 11.77 -0.58 6.59
N PRO A 249 10.49 -0.83 6.26
CA PRO A 249 9.87 -2.14 6.52
C PRO A 249 10.69 -3.30 5.95
N MET A 250 11.23 -3.16 4.74
CA MET A 250 12.02 -4.22 4.12
C MET A 250 13.30 -4.52 4.88
N SER A 251 13.99 -3.48 5.40
CA SER A 251 15.16 -3.63 6.26
C SER A 251 14.79 -4.34 7.57
N ALA A 252 13.73 -3.86 8.23
CA ALA A 252 13.25 -4.42 9.49
C ALA A 252 12.84 -5.90 9.37
N PHE A 253 12.21 -6.29 8.27
CA PHE A 253 11.90 -7.69 8.00
C PHE A 253 13.17 -8.52 7.77
N THR A 254 14.18 -8.00 7.06
CA THR A 254 15.48 -8.66 6.86
C THR A 254 16.18 -8.92 8.20
N ASP A 255 16.10 -7.98 9.13
CA ASP A 255 16.75 -8.08 10.46
C ASP A 255 15.84 -8.70 11.53
N HIS A 256 14.66 -9.14 11.14
CA HIS A 256 13.67 -9.77 12.02
C HIS A 256 13.23 -8.86 13.18
N HIS A 257 13.14 -7.54 12.93
CA HIS A 257 12.69 -6.53 13.89
C HIS A 257 11.17 -6.31 13.90
N GLN A 258 10.43 -6.94 12.98
CA GLN A 258 8.98 -6.82 12.92
C GLN A 258 8.27 -7.51 14.12
N ALA A 259 7.02 -7.13 14.37
CA ALA A 259 6.20 -7.74 15.42
C ALA A 259 5.94 -9.23 15.16
N SER A 260 6.02 -10.04 16.22
CA SER A 260 5.86 -11.51 16.21
C SER A 260 4.39 -11.91 16.20
N VAL A 261 3.64 -11.58 15.14
CA VAL A 261 2.20 -11.89 15.00
C VAL A 261 1.95 -12.64 13.69
N PRO A 262 0.88 -13.47 13.58
CA PRO A 262 0.51 -14.05 12.29
C PRO A 262 0.28 -12.98 11.22
N LEU A 263 0.76 -13.24 9.99
CA LEU A 263 0.65 -12.36 8.83
C LEU A 263 -0.10 -13.06 7.69
N LEU A 264 -1.14 -12.43 7.16
CA LEU A 264 -1.77 -12.77 5.90
C LEU A 264 -1.39 -11.68 4.89
N ILE A 265 -0.85 -12.06 3.73
CA ILE A 265 -0.31 -11.09 2.78
C ILE A 265 -0.46 -11.58 1.35
N GLY A 266 -0.72 -10.68 0.41
CA GLY A 266 -0.83 -11.03 -1.00
C GLY A 266 -1.09 -9.83 -1.89
N TYR A 267 -1.25 -10.09 -3.19
CA TYR A 267 -1.45 -9.06 -4.21
C TYR A 267 -2.29 -9.60 -5.38
N ASN A 268 -2.69 -8.70 -6.29
CA ASN A 268 -3.53 -9.02 -7.43
C ASN A 268 -2.70 -9.31 -8.69
N ALA A 269 -3.21 -10.13 -9.60
CA ALA A 269 -2.45 -10.59 -10.77
C ALA A 269 -2.13 -9.48 -11.78
N ASP A 270 -3.01 -8.49 -11.90
CA ASP A 270 -2.89 -7.43 -12.91
C ASP A 270 -2.78 -6.04 -12.25
N GLU A 271 -2.05 -5.95 -11.12
CA GLU A 271 -1.83 -4.71 -10.35
C GLU A 271 -1.44 -3.53 -11.24
N GLY A 272 -0.45 -3.73 -12.10
CA GLY A 272 0.09 -2.71 -12.98
C GLY A 272 -0.92 -2.18 -14.00
N SER A 273 -2.02 -2.87 -14.27
CA SER A 273 -3.00 -2.48 -15.28
C SER A 273 -3.71 -1.17 -14.99
N ALA A 274 -3.95 -0.88 -13.71
CA ALA A 274 -4.54 0.38 -13.26
C ALA A 274 -3.47 1.46 -13.03
N ILE A 275 -2.23 1.03 -12.74
CA ILE A 275 -1.10 1.89 -12.37
C ILE A 275 -0.26 2.28 -13.60
N ALA A 276 -0.19 1.46 -14.64
CA ALA A 276 0.55 1.76 -15.88
C ALA A 276 0.17 3.10 -16.51
N SER A 277 -0.98 3.63 -16.17
CA SER A 277 -1.44 4.95 -16.58
C SER A 277 -0.96 6.07 -15.65
N PHE A 278 -0.55 5.74 -14.41
CA PHE A 278 0.06 6.68 -13.45
C PHE A 278 1.58 6.77 -13.59
N THR A 279 2.21 5.84 -14.25
CA THR A 279 3.63 5.91 -14.57
C THR A 279 3.88 6.97 -15.65
N HIS A 280 3.25 8.12 -15.48
CA HIS A 280 3.64 9.34 -16.14
C HIS A 280 4.94 9.86 -15.52
N PRO A 281 5.77 10.56 -16.28
CA PRO A 281 7.22 10.60 -16.28
C PRO A 281 7.96 11.13 -15.05
N ALA A 282 7.30 11.33 -13.92
CA ALA A 282 7.92 11.99 -12.76
C ALA A 282 8.39 11.05 -11.63
N GLY A 283 8.30 9.76 -11.76
CA GLY A 283 8.74 8.91 -10.66
C GLY A 283 8.72 7.43 -10.97
N GLY A 284 9.85 6.86 -11.24
CA GLY A 284 10.00 5.43 -11.41
C GLY A 284 10.86 5.08 -12.61
N GLU A 285 11.22 3.84 -12.74
CA GLU A 285 12.19 3.27 -13.70
C GLU A 285 11.91 3.52 -15.19
N PHE A 286 10.78 4.14 -15.54
CA PHE A 286 10.41 4.56 -16.88
C PHE A 286 10.13 6.07 -16.93
N GLU A 287 11.17 6.89 -16.87
CA GLU A 287 11.04 8.29 -17.27
C GLU A 287 10.79 8.35 -18.78
N ALA A 288 9.56 8.65 -19.20
CA ALA A 288 9.35 9.15 -20.54
C ALA A 288 10.09 10.49 -20.66
N PRO A 289 10.80 10.76 -21.77
CA PRO A 289 11.43 12.04 -22.00
C PRO A 289 10.40 13.18 -21.86
N ALA A 290 10.84 14.31 -21.32
CA ALA A 290 10.00 15.49 -21.06
C ALA A 290 9.27 16.06 -22.30
N ASP A 291 9.59 15.55 -23.48
CA ASP A 291 9.03 15.92 -24.78
C ASP A 291 7.89 14.99 -25.26
N GLY A 292 7.46 14.04 -24.41
CA GLY A 292 6.35 13.13 -24.76
C GLY A 292 6.70 12.04 -25.78
N MET A 293 7.98 11.81 -26.09
CA MET A 293 8.41 10.72 -26.95
C MET A 293 8.21 9.35 -26.27
N ALA A 294 7.74 8.38 -27.01
CA ALA A 294 7.61 7.01 -26.53
C ALA A 294 8.97 6.46 -26.07
N VAL A 295 9.02 5.86 -24.88
CA VAL A 295 10.21 5.18 -24.37
C VAL A 295 10.60 4.07 -25.34
N THR A 296 11.85 4.04 -25.76
CA THR A 296 12.39 2.95 -26.58
C THR A 296 12.87 1.80 -25.70
N PRO A 297 12.93 0.56 -26.23
CA PRO A 297 13.49 -0.58 -25.49
C PRO A 297 14.91 -0.34 -24.96
N ALA A 298 15.73 0.43 -25.70
CA ALA A 298 17.08 0.79 -25.26
C ALA A 298 17.08 1.75 -24.07
N GLN A 299 16.17 2.72 -24.05
CA GLN A 299 15.99 3.64 -22.91
C GLN A 299 15.47 2.91 -21.67
N ALA A 300 14.49 2.02 -21.84
CA ALA A 300 13.98 1.19 -20.76
C ALA A 300 15.10 0.30 -20.16
N ARG A 301 15.90 -0.36 -21.04
CA ARG A 301 17.05 -1.15 -20.59
C ARG A 301 18.05 -0.29 -19.81
N ALA A 302 18.40 0.89 -20.31
CA ALA A 302 19.31 1.80 -19.62
C ALA A 302 18.79 2.27 -18.26
N ALA A 303 17.46 2.42 -18.10
CA ALA A 303 16.84 2.71 -16.83
C ALA A 303 17.01 1.52 -15.85
N PHE A 304 16.75 0.30 -16.29
CA PHE A 304 16.99 -0.89 -15.45
C PHE A 304 18.48 -1.04 -15.07
N GLU A 305 19.41 -0.75 -15.99
CA GLU A 305 20.85 -0.81 -15.71
C GLU A 305 21.30 0.19 -14.63
N ARG A 306 20.57 1.30 -14.44
CA ARG A 306 20.79 2.22 -13.32
C ARG A 306 20.17 1.75 -12.00
N SER A 307 19.10 0.96 -12.07
CA SER A 307 18.28 0.56 -10.91
C SER A 307 18.66 -0.80 -10.34
N TYR A 308 19.46 -1.58 -11.04
CA TYR A 308 19.86 -2.92 -10.63
C TYR A 308 21.38 -3.03 -10.43
N PRO A 309 21.85 -3.94 -9.53
CA PRO A 309 23.26 -3.99 -9.11
C PRO A 309 24.24 -4.21 -10.25
N THR A 310 23.88 -4.96 -11.28
CA THR A 310 24.77 -5.27 -12.40
C THR A 310 23.99 -5.48 -13.70
N PRO A 311 24.63 -5.32 -14.89
CA PRO A 311 24.02 -5.65 -16.17
C PRO A 311 23.50 -7.10 -16.27
N GLN A 312 24.12 -8.05 -15.59
CA GLN A 312 23.69 -9.45 -15.55
C GLN A 312 22.34 -9.62 -14.84
N HIS A 313 22.05 -8.81 -13.82
CA HIS A 313 20.72 -8.79 -13.19
C HIS A 313 19.67 -8.32 -14.20
N VAL A 314 19.98 -7.31 -14.99
CA VAL A 314 19.08 -6.82 -16.04
C VAL A 314 18.83 -7.87 -17.11
N ASP A 315 19.86 -8.61 -17.55
CA ASP A 315 19.69 -9.71 -18.51
C ASP A 315 18.78 -10.81 -17.96
N ARG A 316 18.93 -11.17 -16.67
CA ARG A 316 18.06 -12.14 -15.99
C ARG A 316 16.62 -11.61 -15.87
N LEU A 317 16.44 -10.30 -15.57
CA LEU A 317 15.13 -9.66 -15.51
C LEU A 317 14.41 -9.70 -16.88
N MET A 318 15.12 -9.34 -17.95
CA MET A 318 14.60 -9.43 -19.32
C MET A 318 14.25 -10.88 -19.72
N ALA A 319 14.97 -11.87 -19.20
CA ALA A 319 14.63 -13.28 -19.42
C ALA A 319 13.41 -13.74 -18.60
N ALA A 320 13.22 -13.20 -17.40
CA ALA A 320 12.03 -13.48 -16.57
C ALA A 320 10.75 -12.83 -17.16
N TYR A 321 10.88 -11.67 -17.80
CA TYR A 321 9.80 -10.95 -18.47
C TYR A 321 10.13 -10.70 -19.95
N PRO A 322 10.07 -11.72 -20.84
CA PRO A 322 10.58 -11.62 -22.22
C PRO A 322 9.99 -10.46 -23.04
N GLY A 323 8.74 -10.06 -22.77
CA GLY A 323 8.08 -8.96 -23.44
C GLY A 323 8.65 -7.57 -23.11
N LEU A 324 9.41 -7.42 -22.00
CA LEU A 324 10.04 -6.13 -21.66
C LEU A 324 11.06 -5.68 -22.71
N ALA A 325 11.76 -6.62 -23.35
CA ALA A 325 12.71 -6.29 -24.41
C ALA A 325 12.08 -5.59 -25.63
N THR A 326 10.77 -5.74 -25.82
CA THR A 326 9.99 -5.10 -26.89
C THR A 326 8.96 -4.11 -26.38
N LEU A 327 8.91 -3.86 -25.06
CA LEU A 327 7.91 -3.05 -24.37
C LEU A 327 6.47 -3.56 -24.64
N ASP A 328 6.30 -4.88 -24.66
CA ASP A 328 4.97 -5.48 -24.72
C ASP A 328 4.14 -5.02 -23.50
N ALA A 329 2.94 -4.51 -23.75
CA ALA A 329 2.11 -3.90 -22.72
C ALA A 329 1.75 -4.88 -21.60
N GLY A 330 1.56 -6.17 -21.91
CA GLY A 330 1.27 -7.20 -20.91
C GLY A 330 2.47 -7.44 -19.98
N ALA A 331 3.67 -7.58 -20.56
CA ALA A 331 4.90 -7.77 -19.79
C ALA A 331 5.26 -6.54 -18.93
N VAL A 332 5.01 -5.33 -19.44
CA VAL A 332 5.21 -4.09 -18.66
C VAL A 332 4.25 -4.04 -17.48
N ILE A 333 2.97 -4.36 -17.69
CA ILE A 333 1.96 -4.38 -16.62
C ILE A 333 2.31 -5.43 -15.55
N GLU A 334 2.70 -6.63 -15.98
CA GLU A 334 3.12 -7.71 -15.08
C GLU A 334 4.34 -7.30 -14.25
N HIS A 335 5.40 -6.82 -14.92
CA HIS A 335 6.61 -6.35 -14.26
C HIS A 335 6.33 -5.21 -13.25
N LEU A 336 5.51 -4.22 -13.62
CA LEU A 336 5.14 -3.14 -12.72
C LEU A 336 4.39 -3.65 -11.48
N GLY A 337 3.45 -4.58 -11.67
CA GLY A 337 2.71 -5.20 -10.57
C GLY A 337 3.64 -5.96 -9.61
N ASP A 338 4.54 -6.77 -10.16
CA ASP A 338 5.50 -7.52 -9.36
C ASP A 338 6.52 -6.61 -8.67
N HIS A 339 6.98 -5.55 -9.35
CA HIS A 339 7.92 -4.58 -8.80
C HIS A 339 7.31 -3.73 -7.68
N MET A 340 6.08 -3.25 -7.85
CA MET A 340 5.45 -2.35 -6.88
C MET A 340 4.83 -3.12 -5.69
N PHE A 341 4.37 -4.35 -5.89
CA PHE A 341 3.60 -5.09 -4.88
C PHE A 341 4.15 -6.50 -4.63
N GLY A 342 4.33 -7.29 -5.69
CA GLY A 342 4.70 -8.70 -5.58
C GLY A 342 6.00 -8.92 -4.81
N VAL A 343 7.03 -8.11 -5.05
CA VAL A 343 8.32 -8.21 -4.37
C VAL A 343 8.23 -7.93 -2.87
N HIS A 344 7.38 -6.97 -2.45
CA HIS A 344 7.17 -6.67 -1.03
C HIS A 344 6.46 -7.83 -0.33
N VAL A 345 5.48 -8.43 -1.00
CA VAL A 345 4.80 -9.66 -0.54
C VAL A 345 5.80 -10.81 -0.41
N ASP A 346 6.64 -11.03 -1.42
CA ASP A 346 7.63 -12.12 -1.40
C ASP A 346 8.66 -11.91 -0.29
N HIS A 347 9.26 -10.71 -0.22
CA HIS A 347 10.29 -10.40 0.79
C HIS A 347 9.74 -10.52 2.22
N ALA A 348 8.64 -9.81 2.51
CA ALA A 348 8.03 -9.82 3.85
C ALA A 348 7.62 -11.24 4.26
N SER A 349 7.03 -12.02 3.35
CA SER A 349 6.65 -13.42 3.63
C SER A 349 7.84 -14.28 3.98
N ARG A 350 8.92 -14.21 3.20
CA ARG A 350 10.13 -15.00 3.42
C ARG A 350 10.78 -14.70 4.76
N GLN A 351 11.00 -13.42 5.02
CA GLN A 351 11.68 -13.00 6.25
C GLN A 351 10.83 -13.26 7.49
N HIS A 352 9.52 -13.03 7.42
CA HIS A 352 8.62 -13.31 8.53
C HIS A 352 8.52 -14.82 8.85
N SER A 353 8.44 -15.66 7.81
CA SER A 353 8.48 -17.11 7.95
C SER A 353 9.84 -17.60 8.46
N ALA A 354 10.96 -17.02 8.00
CA ALA A 354 12.29 -17.34 8.48
C ALA A 354 12.49 -16.96 9.96
N ALA A 355 11.82 -15.92 10.44
CA ALA A 355 11.76 -15.55 11.84
C ALA A 355 10.88 -16.49 12.69
N GLY A 356 10.26 -17.51 12.10
CA GLY A 356 9.44 -18.50 12.77
C GLY A 356 7.98 -18.09 13.01
N HIS A 357 7.49 -17.05 12.32
CA HIS A 357 6.12 -16.56 12.47
C HIS A 357 5.19 -17.12 11.39
N PRO A 358 3.91 -17.40 11.70
CA PRO A 358 2.95 -17.89 10.71
C PRO A 358 2.70 -16.86 9.60
N VAL A 359 2.78 -17.31 8.35
CA VAL A 359 2.49 -16.50 7.16
C VAL A 359 1.53 -17.24 6.25
N TYR A 360 0.57 -16.52 5.69
CA TYR A 360 -0.37 -17.03 4.69
C TYR A 360 -0.32 -16.12 3.46
N ARG A 361 0.07 -16.70 2.30
CA ARG A 361 0.19 -15.94 1.05
C ARG A 361 -1.01 -16.16 0.14
N TYR A 362 -1.50 -15.08 -0.47
CA TYR A 362 -2.50 -15.18 -1.53
C TYR A 362 -2.10 -14.46 -2.80
N HIS A 363 -2.76 -14.85 -3.90
CA HIS A 363 -2.74 -14.16 -5.17
C HIS A 363 -4.17 -14.07 -5.72
N PHE A 364 -4.65 -12.86 -5.99
CA PHE A 364 -6.02 -12.65 -6.45
C PHE A 364 -6.05 -12.55 -7.97
N ARG A 365 -6.84 -13.42 -8.63
CA ARG A 365 -6.91 -13.54 -10.09
C ARG A 365 -8.30 -13.40 -10.67
N ALA A 366 -9.33 -13.11 -9.86
CA ALA A 366 -10.68 -13.01 -10.34
C ALA A 366 -10.90 -11.77 -11.21
N VAL A 367 -11.23 -11.99 -12.48
CA VAL A 367 -11.40 -10.95 -13.51
C VAL A 367 -12.87 -10.57 -13.65
N PRO A 368 -13.24 -9.27 -13.80
CA PRO A 368 -14.60 -8.85 -14.09
C PRO A 368 -15.15 -9.50 -15.37
N PRO A 369 -16.43 -9.95 -15.40
CA PRO A 369 -16.98 -10.76 -16.49
C PRO A 369 -17.37 -9.93 -17.73
N SER A 370 -16.48 -9.09 -18.21
CA SER A 370 -16.70 -8.28 -19.41
C SER A 370 -15.71 -8.67 -20.50
N LYS A 371 -16.20 -9.03 -21.69
CA LYS A 371 -15.36 -9.32 -22.86
C LYS A 371 -14.58 -8.08 -23.36
N LYS A 372 -14.93 -6.88 -22.90
CA LYS A 372 -14.32 -5.61 -23.30
C LYS A 372 -13.35 -5.08 -22.27
N GLN A 373 -13.30 -5.66 -21.07
CA GLN A 373 -12.37 -5.23 -20.04
C GLN A 373 -10.92 -5.60 -20.40
N ARG A 374 -9.97 -4.79 -19.98
CA ARG A 374 -8.53 -4.96 -20.22
C ARG A 374 -7.70 -4.74 -18.97
N VAL A 375 -8.36 -4.64 -17.81
CA VAL A 375 -7.69 -4.37 -16.53
C VAL A 375 -7.40 -5.62 -15.72
N GLY A 376 -7.96 -6.77 -16.10
CA GLY A 376 -7.76 -8.03 -15.39
C GLY A 376 -8.20 -7.98 -13.93
N ALA A 377 -7.46 -8.66 -13.07
CA ALA A 377 -7.53 -8.57 -11.62
C ALA A 377 -6.71 -7.35 -11.15
N PHE A 378 -7.25 -6.16 -11.39
CA PHE A 378 -6.58 -4.88 -11.19
C PHE A 378 -6.35 -4.54 -9.71
N HIS A 379 -5.53 -3.53 -9.45
CA HIS A 379 -5.25 -3.01 -8.11
C HIS A 379 -6.53 -2.67 -7.33
N ALA A 380 -6.64 -3.14 -6.10
CA ALA A 380 -7.80 -2.96 -5.21
C ALA A 380 -9.09 -3.73 -5.62
N ALA A 381 -9.03 -4.62 -6.64
CA ALA A 381 -10.22 -5.36 -7.08
C ALA A 381 -10.78 -6.31 -6.01
N GLU A 382 -9.94 -6.86 -5.15
CA GLU A 382 -10.30 -7.82 -4.10
C GLU A 382 -11.05 -7.17 -2.93
N ILE A 383 -10.92 -5.85 -2.72
CA ILE A 383 -11.58 -5.12 -1.60
C ILE A 383 -13.09 -5.38 -1.61
N SER A 384 -13.71 -5.31 -2.79
CA SER A 384 -15.15 -5.51 -2.92
C SER A 384 -15.61 -6.92 -2.49
N TYR A 385 -14.74 -7.91 -2.61
CA TYR A 385 -15.00 -9.27 -2.15
C TYR A 385 -14.82 -9.42 -0.63
N VAL A 386 -13.82 -8.77 -0.07
CA VAL A 386 -13.57 -8.78 1.39
C VAL A 386 -14.71 -8.10 2.14
N PHE A 387 -15.14 -6.92 1.69
CA PHE A 387 -16.21 -6.15 2.35
C PHE A 387 -17.63 -6.56 1.91
N GLY A 388 -17.77 -7.36 0.85
CA GLY A 388 -19.08 -7.72 0.30
C GLY A 388 -19.80 -6.54 -0.36
N THR A 389 -19.03 -5.58 -0.88
CA THR A 389 -19.54 -4.40 -1.59
C THR A 389 -19.51 -4.60 -3.10
N LYS A 390 -20.07 -3.66 -3.84
CA LYS A 390 -20.02 -3.66 -5.31
C LYS A 390 -19.38 -2.37 -5.78
N MET A 391 -18.34 -2.47 -6.58
CA MET A 391 -17.85 -1.31 -7.32
C MET A 391 -18.95 -0.81 -8.27
N PRO A 392 -19.32 0.48 -8.21
CA PRO A 392 -20.29 1.04 -9.14
C PRO A 392 -19.89 0.77 -10.59
N LEU A 393 -20.82 0.28 -11.41
CA LEU A 393 -20.67 0.02 -12.84
C LEU A 393 -19.63 -1.06 -13.24
N VAL A 394 -18.89 -1.64 -12.31
CA VAL A 394 -18.05 -2.82 -12.59
C VAL A 394 -18.97 -4.03 -12.75
N PRO A 395 -18.91 -4.76 -13.89
CA PRO A 395 -19.68 -5.97 -14.05
C PRO A 395 -19.32 -6.99 -12.97
N VAL A 396 -20.34 -7.56 -12.34
CA VAL A 396 -20.18 -8.60 -11.32
C VAL A 396 -20.60 -9.93 -11.94
N ALA A 397 -19.78 -10.95 -11.77
CA ALA A 397 -20.14 -12.30 -12.25
C ALA A 397 -21.27 -12.90 -11.39
N ASP A 398 -22.07 -13.77 -11.98
CA ASP A 398 -23.18 -14.43 -11.29
C ASP A 398 -22.70 -15.24 -10.08
N ASP A 399 -21.51 -15.83 -10.17
CA ASP A 399 -20.86 -16.62 -9.13
C ASP A 399 -19.93 -15.83 -8.19
N ALA A 400 -19.81 -14.51 -8.36
CA ALA A 400 -18.96 -13.66 -7.53
C ALA A 400 -19.28 -13.74 -6.03
N HIS A 401 -20.54 -13.99 -5.70
CA HIS A 401 -20.99 -14.18 -4.32
C HIS A 401 -20.32 -15.38 -3.63
N LEU A 402 -19.86 -16.39 -4.37
CA LEU A 402 -19.14 -17.55 -3.83
C LEU A 402 -17.74 -17.11 -3.37
N LEU A 403 -17.04 -16.32 -4.18
CA LEU A 403 -15.73 -15.80 -3.85
C LEU A 403 -15.81 -14.76 -2.71
N THR A 404 -16.83 -13.86 -2.73
CA THR A 404 -17.12 -12.95 -1.62
C THR A 404 -17.29 -13.69 -0.29
N ARG A 405 -18.05 -14.79 -0.33
CA ARG A 405 -18.23 -15.64 0.84
C ARG A 405 -16.91 -16.27 1.27
N GLU A 406 -16.15 -16.84 0.35
CA GLU A 406 -14.89 -17.50 0.66
C GLU A 406 -13.86 -16.53 1.27
N MET A 407 -13.63 -15.38 0.64
CA MET A 407 -12.68 -14.38 1.16
C MET A 407 -13.13 -13.86 2.51
N GLY A 408 -14.40 -13.49 2.67
CA GLY A 408 -14.92 -13.05 3.96
C GLY A 408 -14.80 -14.11 5.06
N ASP A 409 -15.06 -15.40 4.74
CA ASP A 409 -14.91 -16.51 5.71
C ASP A 409 -13.45 -16.67 6.14
N ARG A 410 -12.49 -16.56 5.21
CA ARG A 410 -11.05 -16.70 5.48
C ARG A 410 -10.46 -15.52 6.23
N TRP A 411 -10.82 -14.28 5.88
CA TRP A 411 -10.42 -13.07 6.62
C TRP A 411 -10.94 -13.08 8.06
N PHE A 412 -12.21 -13.46 8.22
CA PHE A 412 -12.80 -13.62 9.54
C PHE A 412 -12.12 -14.74 10.35
N ALA A 413 -11.90 -15.93 9.77
CA ALA A 413 -11.24 -17.04 10.42
C ALA A 413 -9.83 -16.65 10.89
N PHE A 414 -9.07 -15.95 10.03
CA PHE A 414 -7.75 -15.43 10.38
C PHE A 414 -7.83 -14.40 11.53
N ALA A 415 -8.77 -13.48 11.50
CA ALA A 415 -8.96 -12.50 12.56
C ALA A 415 -9.36 -13.16 13.89
N ALA A 416 -10.15 -14.23 13.84
CA ALA A 416 -10.60 -14.95 15.03
C ALA A 416 -9.50 -15.84 15.63
N THR A 417 -8.72 -16.54 14.80
CA THR A 417 -7.85 -17.65 15.24
C THR A 417 -6.36 -17.48 14.89
N GLY A 418 -6.02 -16.62 13.94
CA GLY A 418 -4.69 -16.53 13.32
C GLY A 418 -4.44 -17.53 12.18
N VAL A 419 -5.46 -18.34 11.84
CA VAL A 419 -5.41 -19.33 10.74
C VAL A 419 -6.58 -19.07 9.80
N PRO A 420 -6.35 -18.90 8.47
CA PRO A 420 -7.41 -18.55 7.53
C PRO A 420 -8.22 -19.76 7.01
N ASP A 421 -8.30 -20.83 7.78
CA ASP A 421 -9.08 -22.02 7.42
C ASP A 421 -10.57 -21.78 7.66
N ALA A 422 -11.35 -21.93 6.61
CA ALA A 422 -12.79 -21.73 6.66
C ALA A 422 -13.54 -23.07 6.48
N PRO A 423 -14.66 -23.28 7.16
CA PRO A 423 -15.41 -24.53 7.09
C PRO A 423 -15.82 -24.89 5.65
N GLY A 424 -15.58 -26.13 5.25
CA GLY A 424 -15.93 -26.63 3.91
C GLY A 424 -15.04 -26.12 2.77
N ARG A 425 -13.91 -25.47 3.09
CA ARG A 425 -12.90 -25.02 2.15
C ARG A 425 -11.65 -25.87 2.23
N GLU A 426 -10.87 -25.88 1.15
CA GLU A 426 -9.55 -26.48 1.15
C GLU A 426 -8.66 -25.77 2.19
N PRO A 427 -7.88 -26.50 3.02
CA PRO A 427 -6.95 -25.89 3.96
C PRO A 427 -5.99 -24.91 3.28
N TRP A 428 -5.73 -23.78 3.92
CA TRP A 428 -4.75 -22.83 3.44
C TRP A 428 -3.43 -23.05 4.18
N PRO A 429 -2.44 -23.70 3.54
CA PRO A 429 -1.19 -24.01 4.22
C PRO A 429 -0.42 -22.74 4.59
N SER A 430 0.18 -22.76 5.77
CA SER A 430 1.14 -21.73 6.14
C SER A 430 2.32 -21.75 5.18
N TYR A 431 2.73 -20.57 4.72
CA TYR A 431 3.89 -20.41 3.85
C TYR A 431 5.18 -20.75 4.59
N VAL A 432 6.05 -21.46 3.92
CA VAL A 432 7.42 -21.76 4.37
C VAL A 432 8.40 -21.06 3.45
N ALA A 433 9.43 -20.42 4.01
CA ALA A 433 10.42 -19.71 3.22
C ALA A 433 11.04 -20.60 2.12
N GLY A 434 10.96 -20.13 0.88
CA GLY A 434 11.40 -20.88 -0.30
C GLY A 434 10.32 -21.76 -0.96
N ASP A 435 9.15 -21.96 -0.33
CA ASP A 435 8.02 -22.61 -0.99
C ASP A 435 7.37 -21.61 -1.98
N PRO A 436 7.22 -21.92 -3.27
CA PRO A 436 6.60 -21.02 -4.22
C PRO A 436 5.07 -20.99 -4.11
N HIS A 437 4.45 -21.84 -3.31
CA HIS A 437 3.00 -21.97 -3.29
C HIS A 437 2.28 -20.86 -2.51
N HIS A 438 1.11 -20.47 -3.02
CA HIS A 438 0.19 -19.56 -2.38
C HIS A 438 -1.27 -19.96 -2.70
N LEU A 439 -2.23 -19.43 -1.95
CA LEU A 439 -3.64 -19.60 -2.28
C LEU A 439 -4.01 -18.63 -3.41
N VAL A 440 -4.46 -19.15 -4.54
CA VAL A 440 -4.99 -18.35 -5.65
C VAL A 440 -6.48 -18.19 -5.47
N PHE A 441 -6.94 -16.96 -5.27
CA PHE A 441 -8.35 -16.61 -5.31
C PHE A 441 -8.80 -16.40 -6.76
N ASP A 442 -9.55 -17.33 -7.27
CA ASP A 442 -10.07 -17.30 -8.64
C ASP A 442 -11.48 -17.87 -8.71
N ARG A 443 -12.11 -17.73 -9.85
CA ARG A 443 -13.43 -18.29 -10.16
C ARG A 443 -13.28 -19.42 -11.17
N PRO A 444 -14.03 -20.49 -11.06
CA PRO A 444 -15.10 -20.73 -10.07
C PRO A 444 -14.64 -21.21 -8.69
N ARG A 445 -13.35 -21.47 -8.50
CA ARG A 445 -12.83 -22.05 -7.26
C ARG A 445 -11.39 -21.60 -7.00
N SER A 446 -11.11 -21.26 -5.75
CA SER A 446 -9.75 -21.01 -5.26
C SER A 446 -8.96 -22.33 -5.07
N SER A 447 -7.65 -22.27 -5.22
CA SER A 447 -6.76 -23.43 -5.07
C SER A 447 -5.33 -23.00 -4.71
N VAL A 448 -4.58 -23.90 -4.09
CA VAL A 448 -3.15 -23.69 -3.83
C VAL A 448 -2.36 -23.97 -5.10
N GLN A 449 -1.53 -23.00 -5.54
CA GLN A 449 -0.78 -23.06 -6.80
C GLN A 449 0.64 -22.48 -6.60
N PRO A 450 1.64 -22.87 -7.41
CA PRO A 450 2.93 -22.18 -7.41
C PRO A 450 2.81 -20.76 -7.98
N CYS A 451 3.63 -19.83 -7.50
CA CYS A 451 3.71 -18.47 -8.00
C CYS A 451 4.41 -18.45 -9.38
N PRO A 452 3.72 -18.05 -10.46
CA PRO A 452 4.33 -18.01 -11.78
C PRO A 452 5.40 -16.91 -11.93
N ALA A 453 5.28 -15.82 -11.18
CA ALA A 453 6.21 -14.69 -11.19
C ALA A 453 7.49 -14.93 -10.36
N GLN A 454 7.65 -16.09 -9.70
CA GLN A 454 8.74 -16.34 -8.77
C GLN A 454 10.14 -16.01 -9.31
N PRO A 455 10.51 -16.33 -10.57
CA PRO A 455 11.83 -15.98 -11.10
C PRO A 455 12.10 -14.47 -11.16
N GLY A 456 11.07 -13.66 -11.50
CA GLY A 456 11.15 -12.20 -11.49
C GLY A 456 11.23 -11.64 -10.07
N LEU A 457 10.40 -12.14 -9.18
CA LEU A 457 10.37 -11.74 -7.76
C LEU A 457 11.70 -12.03 -7.05
N ASP A 458 12.36 -13.15 -7.36
CA ASP A 458 13.67 -13.48 -6.79
C ASP A 458 14.73 -12.43 -7.17
N LEU A 459 14.71 -11.94 -8.42
CA LEU A 459 15.62 -10.88 -8.89
C LEU A 459 15.32 -9.52 -8.25
N MET A 460 14.05 -9.19 -8.12
CA MET A 460 13.62 -7.95 -7.48
C MET A 460 13.98 -7.96 -5.98
N ARG A 461 13.88 -9.12 -5.33
CA ARG A 461 14.31 -9.30 -3.94
C ARG A 461 15.82 -9.15 -3.79
N GLU A 462 16.64 -9.72 -4.69
CA GLU A 462 18.08 -9.49 -4.71
C GLU A 462 18.40 -7.98 -4.80
N ARG A 463 17.62 -7.22 -5.56
CA ARG A 463 17.73 -5.76 -5.63
C ARG A 463 17.39 -5.09 -4.29
N ILE A 464 16.31 -5.48 -3.61
CA ILE A 464 15.95 -4.94 -2.28
C ILE A 464 17.06 -5.19 -1.27
N GLU A 465 17.59 -6.41 -1.23
CA GLU A 465 18.69 -6.79 -0.33
C GLU A 465 19.94 -5.93 -0.59
N TRP A 466 20.26 -5.72 -1.86
CA TRP A 466 21.38 -4.86 -2.27
C TRP A 466 21.15 -3.38 -1.89
N LEU A 467 19.95 -2.82 -2.13
CA LEU A 467 19.60 -1.46 -1.72
C LEU A 467 19.66 -1.28 -0.21
N THR A 468 19.17 -2.26 0.55
CA THR A 468 19.26 -2.29 2.02
C THR A 468 20.72 -2.22 2.49
N GLU A 469 21.60 -2.96 1.87
CA GLU A 469 23.04 -2.95 2.20
C GLU A 469 23.70 -1.61 1.82
N CYS A 470 23.34 -1.02 0.68
CA CYS A 470 23.81 0.32 0.29
C CYS A 470 23.43 1.38 1.33
N LEU A 471 22.22 1.33 1.87
CA LEU A 471 21.78 2.25 2.92
C LEU A 471 22.58 2.09 4.21
N ARG A 472 22.87 0.84 4.61
CA ARG A 472 23.64 0.55 5.84
C ARG A 472 25.08 1.00 5.76
N THR A 473 25.70 0.86 4.60
CA THR A 473 27.13 1.15 4.42
C THR A 473 27.42 2.61 4.12
N SER A 474 26.38 3.47 4.01
CA SER A 474 26.54 4.87 3.57
C SER A 474 27.37 5.00 2.29
N SER A 475 27.42 3.94 1.48
CA SER A 475 28.19 3.91 0.25
C SER A 475 27.50 4.76 -0.82
N VAL A 476 27.91 6.02 -0.91
CA VAL A 476 27.49 7.05 -1.89
C VAL A 476 27.92 6.66 -3.33
N GLU A 477 27.96 5.39 -3.67
CA GLU A 477 28.30 4.96 -5.04
C GLU A 477 27.17 5.17 -6.05
N PHE A 478 25.94 5.37 -5.58
CA PHE A 478 24.79 5.68 -6.46
C PHE A 478 24.93 7.02 -7.20
N ALA A 479 25.63 7.99 -6.63
CA ALA A 479 25.76 9.34 -7.21
C ALA A 479 26.78 9.47 -8.34
N LYS A 480 27.39 8.37 -8.82
CA LYS A 480 28.47 8.40 -9.82
C LYS A 480 28.07 7.98 -11.23
N HIS A 481 26.82 7.63 -11.45
CA HIS A 481 26.33 7.41 -12.81
C HIS A 481 25.31 8.48 -13.16
N PRO A 482 25.72 9.46 -14.03
CA PRO A 482 24.85 10.55 -14.49
C PRO A 482 23.71 10.04 -15.40
#